data_ea5691eb0727259f7b7f7a0711a19e1c
#
_entry.id   ea5691eb0727259f7b7f7a0711a19e1c
#
_cell.length_a   1.000
_cell.length_b   1.000
_cell.length_c   1.000
_cell.angle_alpha   90.00
_cell.angle_beta   90.00
_cell.angle_gamma   90.00
#
_symmetry.space_group_name_H-M   'P 1'
#
loop_
_entity.id
_entity.type
_entity.pdbx_description
1 polymer ?
#
loop_
_entity_poly.entity_id
_entity_poly.type
_entity_poly.pdbx_seq_one_letter_code
_entity_poly.pdbx_strand_id
1 'polypeptide(L)'
;MLESTKAVARRNFDRRFSTVYFVGNGIDIGCGQDSIANYSEFYPLMTGCRAWDQPDGDGMLLEGVDNEVFDFVHSSHSLEHMYDPNIAMSNWIRVLKKGGHMILLLPDEDMFEQGTWPSTYAGPDHITSWTIHKKESWCPVSHNVTEFFGQFSELEILKIEKLDSTYLYTWPKMDQTRGIIQECAIEVILRKKTDDELSRKGRLPAQQVYRFSTS
;
A
#
# COMPACT_ATOMS: atom_id res chain seq x y z
N MET A 1 -11.67 10.68 -6.57
CA MET A 1 -11.53 10.55 -5.10
C MET A 1 -10.20 11.18 -4.71
N LEU A 2 -10.08 11.85 -3.57
CA LEU A 2 -8.85 12.54 -3.15
C LEU A 2 -8.21 11.78 -1.96
N GLU A 3 -7.87 10.52 -2.16
CA GLU A 3 -7.41 9.64 -1.08
C GLU A 3 -5.99 9.96 -0.63
N SER A 4 -5.10 10.38 -1.58
CA SER A 4 -3.76 10.84 -1.20
C SER A 4 -3.81 12.10 -0.33
N THR A 5 -4.75 13.03 -0.62
CA THR A 5 -4.98 14.21 0.22
C THR A 5 -5.27 13.84 1.69
N LYS A 6 -6.17 12.88 1.91
CA LYS A 6 -6.53 12.41 3.25
C LYS A 6 -5.36 11.71 3.93
N ALA A 7 -4.71 10.81 3.19
CA ALA A 7 -3.56 10.06 3.69
C ALA A 7 -2.40 10.98 4.08
N VAL A 8 -2.10 12.03 3.32
CA VAL A 8 -1.06 13.01 3.65
C VAL A 8 -1.34 13.68 4.98
N ALA A 9 -2.58 14.13 5.23
CA ALA A 9 -2.96 14.77 6.48
C ALA A 9 -2.68 13.85 7.69
N ARG A 10 -3.05 12.57 7.59
CA ARG A 10 -2.80 11.57 8.63
C ARG A 10 -1.30 11.24 8.77
N ARG A 11 -0.62 11.01 7.64
CA ARG A 11 0.79 10.59 7.58
C ARG A 11 1.76 11.62 8.15
N ASN A 12 1.39 12.89 8.19
CA ASN A 12 2.21 13.95 8.80
C ASN A 12 2.46 13.75 10.30
N PHE A 13 1.64 12.97 10.99
CA PHE A 13 1.85 12.63 12.41
C PHE A 13 2.80 11.43 12.62
N ASP A 14 3.22 10.74 11.55
CA ASP A 14 4.19 9.66 11.61
C ASP A 14 5.44 10.02 10.78
N ARG A 15 6.51 10.40 11.46
CA ARG A 15 7.77 10.81 10.85
C ARG A 15 8.36 9.78 9.88
N ARG A 16 8.01 8.50 10.00
CA ARG A 16 8.52 7.46 9.10
C ARG A 16 8.13 7.72 7.65
N PHE A 17 6.97 8.33 7.39
CA PHE A 17 6.56 8.68 6.04
C PHE A 17 7.53 9.67 5.38
N SER A 18 7.98 10.68 6.10
CA SER A 18 8.88 11.71 5.56
C SER A 18 10.37 11.36 5.66
N THR A 19 10.76 10.37 6.49
CA THR A 19 12.18 10.06 6.74
C THR A 19 12.61 8.66 6.35
N VAL A 20 11.66 7.76 6.03
CA VAL A 20 11.94 6.35 5.73
C VAL A 20 11.20 5.88 4.47
N TYR A 21 9.88 6.15 4.37
CA TYR A 21 9.07 5.51 3.34
C TYR A 21 9.07 6.27 2.01
N PHE A 22 8.88 7.59 2.03
CA PHE A 22 8.94 8.44 0.83
C PHE A 22 10.32 9.11 0.71
N VAL A 23 11.35 8.30 0.47
CA VAL A 23 12.74 8.74 0.33
C VAL A 23 13.26 8.35 -1.05
N GLY A 24 13.95 9.26 -1.73
CA GLY A 24 14.49 9.04 -3.06
C GLY A 24 13.47 9.25 -4.17
N ASN A 25 13.60 8.49 -5.25
CA ASN A 25 12.74 8.58 -6.44
C ASN A 25 11.74 7.44 -6.45
N GLY A 26 10.45 7.76 -6.59
CA GLY A 26 9.37 6.78 -6.56
C GLY A 26 8.48 6.75 -7.78
N ILE A 27 7.49 5.87 -7.71
CA ILE A 27 6.38 5.79 -8.65
C ILE A 27 5.07 5.72 -7.87
N ASP A 28 4.04 6.38 -8.36
CA ASP A 28 2.67 6.38 -7.83
C ASP A 28 1.72 5.78 -8.87
N ILE A 29 1.26 4.56 -8.63
CA ILE A 29 0.57 3.72 -9.62
C ILE A 29 -0.95 3.83 -9.43
N GLY A 30 -1.67 4.15 -10.52
CA GLY A 30 -3.10 4.38 -10.50
C GLY A 30 -3.49 5.65 -9.78
N CYS A 31 -2.63 6.67 -9.86
CA CYS A 31 -2.72 7.87 -9.03
C CYS A 31 -3.84 8.84 -9.44
N GLY A 32 -4.41 8.72 -10.64
CA GLY A 32 -5.39 9.68 -11.15
C GLY A 32 -4.86 11.10 -11.09
N GLN A 33 -5.69 12.00 -10.58
CA GLN A 33 -5.34 13.41 -10.40
C GLN A 33 -4.75 13.73 -9.01
N ASP A 34 -4.75 12.76 -8.10
CA ASP A 34 -4.36 12.94 -6.69
C ASP A 34 -3.06 12.19 -6.36
N SER A 35 -2.05 12.34 -7.23
CA SER A 35 -0.76 11.71 -7.03
C SER A 35 -0.05 12.23 -5.79
N ILE A 36 0.65 11.33 -5.08
CA ILE A 36 1.53 11.68 -3.95
C ILE A 36 2.63 12.67 -4.38
N ALA A 37 2.97 12.72 -5.66
CA ALA A 37 3.90 13.70 -6.22
C ALA A 37 3.47 15.15 -5.99
N ASN A 38 2.17 15.40 -5.89
CA ASN A 38 1.59 16.74 -5.64
C ASN A 38 1.83 17.25 -4.22
N TYR A 39 2.38 16.39 -3.33
CA TYR A 39 2.55 16.65 -1.89
C TYR A 39 4.02 16.56 -1.47
N SER A 40 4.94 16.80 -2.39
CA SER A 40 6.39 16.69 -2.15
C SER A 40 6.91 17.57 -1.01
N GLU A 41 6.24 18.70 -0.72
CA GLU A 41 6.58 19.58 0.41
C GLU A 41 6.44 18.91 1.78
N PHE A 42 5.61 17.87 1.91
CA PHE A 42 5.46 17.08 3.14
C PHE A 42 6.51 15.96 3.26
N TYR A 43 7.22 15.66 2.18
CA TYR A 43 8.19 14.57 2.08
C TYR A 43 9.55 15.07 1.60
N PRO A 44 10.30 15.82 2.43
CA PRO A 44 11.51 16.55 2.01
C PRO A 44 12.65 15.66 1.51
N LEU A 45 12.61 14.35 1.75
CA LEU A 45 13.59 13.39 1.24
C LEU A 45 13.14 12.70 -0.06
N MET A 46 11.94 12.99 -0.54
CA MET A 46 11.47 12.56 -1.86
C MET A 46 12.12 13.43 -2.93
N THR A 47 12.96 12.83 -3.77
CA THR A 47 13.69 13.53 -4.85
C THR A 47 12.91 13.58 -6.15
N GLY A 48 11.89 12.73 -6.29
CA GLY A 48 10.96 12.69 -7.40
C GLY A 48 9.91 11.59 -7.21
N CYS A 49 8.81 11.71 -7.91
CA CYS A 49 7.79 10.67 -7.97
C CYS A 49 7.12 10.68 -9.34
N ARG A 50 7.23 9.58 -10.08
CA ARG A 50 6.57 9.40 -11.37
C ARG A 50 5.10 9.07 -11.13
N ALA A 51 4.20 9.95 -11.53
CA ALA A 51 2.79 9.63 -11.63
C ALA A 51 2.59 8.62 -12.78
N TRP A 52 1.88 7.54 -12.53
CA TRP A 52 1.56 6.52 -13.53
C TRP A 52 0.06 6.23 -13.52
N ASP A 53 -0.58 6.43 -14.65
CA ASP A 53 -1.99 6.13 -14.82
C ASP A 53 -2.26 5.60 -16.24
N GLN A 54 -3.52 5.30 -16.58
CA GLN A 54 -3.93 4.72 -17.85
C GLN A 54 -3.25 5.31 -19.12
N PRO A 55 -3.01 6.62 -19.24
CA PRO A 55 -2.28 7.18 -20.38
C PRO A 55 -0.80 6.74 -20.47
N ASP A 56 -0.20 6.33 -19.35
CA ASP A 56 1.20 5.88 -19.28
C ASP A 56 1.33 4.38 -19.62
N GLY A 57 0.24 3.63 -19.52
CA GLY A 57 0.18 2.20 -19.76
C GLY A 57 -0.50 1.42 -18.64
N ASP A 58 -0.50 0.10 -18.76
CA ASP A 58 -1.10 -0.80 -17.78
C ASP A 58 -0.30 -0.77 -16.46
N GLY A 59 -0.96 -0.29 -15.39
CA GLY A 59 -0.37 -0.24 -14.04
C GLY A 59 -0.08 -1.61 -13.43
N MET A 60 -0.72 -2.67 -13.91
CA MET A 60 -0.43 -4.04 -13.51
C MET A 60 0.88 -4.55 -14.11
N LEU A 61 1.17 -4.21 -15.36
CA LEU A 61 2.33 -4.72 -16.10
C LEU A 61 3.56 -3.82 -15.99
N LEU A 62 3.39 -2.50 -15.93
CA LEU A 62 4.47 -1.51 -15.95
C LEU A 62 5.45 -1.77 -17.10
N GLU A 63 4.91 -1.94 -18.32
CA GLU A 63 5.71 -2.21 -19.51
C GLU A 63 6.66 -1.05 -19.81
N GLY A 64 7.89 -1.38 -20.19
CA GLY A 64 8.94 -0.38 -20.46
C GLY A 64 9.56 0.26 -19.23
N VAL A 65 9.17 -0.16 -18.02
CA VAL A 65 9.84 0.24 -16.78
C VAL A 65 10.89 -0.79 -16.40
N ASP A 66 12.15 -0.32 -16.26
CA ASP A 66 13.27 -1.18 -15.90
C ASP A 66 13.15 -1.73 -14.46
N ASN A 67 13.90 -2.80 -14.18
CA ASN A 67 13.95 -3.40 -12.86
C ASN A 67 14.71 -2.50 -11.88
N GLU A 68 14.26 -2.47 -10.62
CA GLU A 68 14.97 -1.84 -9.50
C GLU A 68 15.34 -0.36 -9.74
N VAL A 69 14.40 0.42 -10.30
CA VAL A 69 14.62 1.85 -10.60
C VAL A 69 14.05 2.79 -9.55
N PHE A 70 13.08 2.34 -8.75
CA PHE A 70 12.41 3.18 -7.77
C PHE A 70 12.82 2.83 -6.34
N ASP A 71 13.02 3.87 -5.54
CA ASP A 71 13.30 3.75 -4.11
C ASP A 71 12.03 3.49 -3.31
N PHE A 72 10.86 3.94 -3.83
CA PHE A 72 9.56 3.60 -3.30
C PHE A 72 8.51 3.40 -4.39
N VAL A 73 7.48 2.61 -4.09
CA VAL A 73 6.24 2.44 -4.85
C VAL A 73 5.10 2.90 -3.96
N HIS A 74 4.25 3.77 -4.46
CA HIS A 74 2.98 4.16 -3.85
C HIS A 74 1.83 3.71 -4.73
N SER A 75 0.73 3.29 -4.14
CA SER A 75 -0.54 3.08 -4.84
C SER A 75 -1.69 3.23 -3.86
N SER A 76 -2.70 3.96 -4.28
CA SER A 76 -3.87 4.26 -3.47
C SER A 76 -5.13 3.93 -4.25
N HIS A 77 -5.91 2.98 -3.73
CA HIS A 77 -7.17 2.55 -4.36
C HIS A 77 -7.01 2.20 -5.84
N SER A 78 -6.06 1.31 -6.14
CA SER A 78 -5.76 0.88 -7.50
C SER A 78 -5.59 -0.64 -7.63
N LEU A 79 -5.04 -1.32 -6.62
CA LEU A 79 -4.80 -2.76 -6.68
C LEU A 79 -6.10 -3.58 -6.80
N GLU A 80 -7.19 -3.08 -6.23
CA GLU A 80 -8.53 -3.67 -6.32
C GLU A 80 -9.15 -3.64 -7.71
N HIS A 81 -8.62 -2.80 -8.60
CA HIS A 81 -9.03 -2.72 -10.00
C HIS A 81 -8.18 -3.60 -10.91
N MET A 82 -7.08 -4.17 -10.41
CA MET A 82 -6.18 -5.01 -11.22
C MET A 82 -6.80 -6.39 -11.46
N TYR A 83 -6.80 -6.82 -12.72
CA TYR A 83 -7.36 -8.11 -13.12
C TYR A 83 -6.72 -9.29 -12.36
N ASP A 84 -5.42 -9.21 -12.14
CA ASP A 84 -4.68 -10.17 -11.30
C ASP A 84 -3.73 -9.42 -10.36
N PRO A 85 -4.08 -9.28 -9.08
CA PRO A 85 -3.24 -8.58 -8.11
C PRO A 85 -1.89 -9.26 -7.86
N ASN A 86 -1.74 -10.57 -8.16
CA ASN A 86 -0.44 -11.24 -8.05
C ASN A 86 0.51 -10.81 -9.17
N ILE A 87 -0.01 -10.63 -10.39
CA ILE A 87 0.77 -10.11 -11.52
C ILE A 87 1.18 -8.66 -11.23
N ALA A 88 0.24 -7.83 -10.74
CA ALA A 88 0.53 -6.47 -10.33
C ALA A 88 1.67 -6.42 -9.30
N MET A 89 1.52 -7.17 -8.21
CA MET A 89 2.53 -7.22 -7.16
C MET A 89 3.89 -7.70 -7.64
N SER A 90 3.94 -8.70 -8.51
CA SER A 90 5.19 -9.19 -9.08
C SER A 90 5.93 -8.09 -9.87
N ASN A 91 5.21 -7.28 -10.65
CA ASN A 91 5.77 -6.17 -11.39
C ASN A 91 6.15 -4.98 -10.48
N TRP A 92 5.33 -4.69 -9.48
CA TRP A 92 5.64 -3.62 -8.51
C TRP A 92 6.87 -3.96 -7.67
N ILE A 93 7.04 -5.24 -7.29
CA ILE A 93 8.26 -5.74 -6.64
C ILE A 93 9.45 -5.66 -7.61
N ARG A 94 9.27 -5.99 -8.87
CA ARG A 94 10.31 -5.93 -9.91
C ARG A 94 10.91 -4.54 -10.05
N VAL A 95 10.08 -3.50 -10.15
CA VAL A 95 10.55 -2.12 -10.36
C VAL A 95 11.07 -1.46 -9.08
N LEU A 96 10.74 -1.99 -7.90
CA LEU A 96 11.21 -1.51 -6.60
C LEU A 96 12.64 -1.98 -6.34
N LYS A 97 13.53 -1.08 -5.94
CA LYS A 97 14.90 -1.40 -5.49
C LYS A 97 14.90 -2.25 -4.24
N LYS A 98 15.96 -3.04 -4.06
CA LYS A 98 16.23 -3.74 -2.79
C LYS A 98 16.40 -2.72 -1.66
N GLY A 99 15.74 -2.97 -0.53
CA GLY A 99 15.67 -2.03 0.59
C GLY A 99 14.59 -0.94 0.43
N GLY A 100 13.99 -0.81 -0.75
CA GLY A 100 12.92 0.15 -1.04
C GLY A 100 11.60 -0.21 -0.38
N HIS A 101 10.69 0.76 -0.32
CA HIS A 101 9.41 0.64 0.37
C HIS A 101 8.22 0.67 -0.59
N MET A 102 7.18 -0.08 -0.25
CA MET A 102 5.90 -0.03 -0.95
C MET A 102 4.82 0.41 0.03
N ILE A 103 4.07 1.43 -0.33
CA ILE A 103 3.05 2.07 0.50
C ILE A 103 1.71 1.94 -0.23
N LEU A 104 0.81 1.13 0.30
CA LEU A 104 -0.47 0.81 -0.33
C LEU A 104 -1.64 1.26 0.53
N LEU A 105 -2.67 1.78 -0.11
CA LEU A 105 -4.00 1.98 0.46
C LEU A 105 -4.98 1.09 -0.32
N LEU A 106 -5.71 0.26 0.41
CA LEU A 106 -6.66 -0.72 -0.13
C LEU A 106 -8.03 -0.50 0.51
N PRO A 107 -9.15 -0.58 -0.22
CA PRO A 107 -10.46 -0.46 0.39
C PRO A 107 -10.74 -1.64 1.34
N ASP A 108 -11.18 -1.35 2.56
CA ASP A 108 -11.62 -2.40 3.49
C ASP A 108 -13.04 -2.85 3.14
N GLU A 109 -13.26 -4.16 3.01
CA GLU A 109 -14.55 -4.71 2.57
C GLU A 109 -15.74 -4.30 3.46
N ASP A 110 -15.55 -4.20 4.78
CA ASP A 110 -16.63 -3.84 5.69
C ASP A 110 -16.92 -2.35 5.65
N MET A 111 -15.89 -1.52 5.50
CA MET A 111 -16.07 -0.06 5.52
C MET A 111 -16.44 0.52 4.16
N PHE A 112 -15.87 -0.03 3.09
CA PHE A 112 -16.13 0.45 1.73
C PHE A 112 -17.30 -0.30 1.09
N GLU A 113 -17.25 -1.62 0.99
CA GLU A 113 -18.29 -2.43 0.31
C GLU A 113 -19.55 -2.62 1.17
N GLN A 114 -19.43 -2.55 2.49
CA GLN A 114 -20.51 -2.55 3.47
C GLN A 114 -21.49 -3.72 3.33
N GLY A 115 -20.96 -4.92 3.04
CA GLY A 115 -21.74 -6.15 2.93
C GLY A 115 -22.49 -6.31 1.61
N THR A 116 -22.09 -5.61 0.54
CA THR A 116 -22.70 -5.69 -0.79
C THR A 116 -21.67 -5.93 -1.86
N TRP A 117 -21.83 -6.98 -2.63
CA TRP A 117 -20.99 -7.27 -3.79
C TRP A 117 -21.86 -7.65 -5.01
N PRO A 118 -21.59 -7.17 -6.24
CA PRO A 118 -20.55 -6.20 -6.61
C PRO A 118 -20.67 -4.86 -5.88
N SER A 119 -19.56 -4.11 -5.85
CA SER A 119 -19.47 -2.84 -5.11
C SER A 119 -20.63 -1.89 -5.43
N THR A 120 -21.26 -1.34 -4.39
CA THR A 120 -22.31 -0.33 -4.56
C THR A 120 -21.75 1.04 -4.94
N TYR A 121 -20.56 1.37 -4.42
CA TYR A 121 -19.98 2.71 -4.50
C TYR A 121 -18.94 2.84 -5.62
N ALA A 122 -18.21 1.77 -5.94
CA ALA A 122 -17.28 1.73 -7.07
C ALA A 122 -17.87 1.13 -8.34
N GLY A 123 -19.08 0.54 -8.27
CA GLY A 123 -19.69 -0.16 -9.41
C GLY A 123 -18.88 -1.42 -9.80
N PRO A 124 -18.81 -1.77 -11.09
CA PRO A 124 -18.11 -2.96 -11.56
C PRO A 124 -16.59 -2.82 -11.58
N ASP A 125 -16.05 -1.64 -11.21
CA ASP A 125 -14.63 -1.35 -11.36
C ASP A 125 -13.78 -2.02 -10.27
N HIS A 126 -14.37 -2.34 -9.10
CA HIS A 126 -13.70 -3.19 -8.11
C HIS A 126 -13.79 -4.65 -8.55
N ILE A 127 -12.65 -5.28 -8.80
CA ILE A 127 -12.52 -6.69 -9.17
C ILE A 127 -12.24 -7.54 -7.93
N THR A 128 -11.54 -6.97 -6.95
CA THR A 128 -11.22 -7.61 -5.66
C THR A 128 -11.60 -6.70 -4.50
N SER A 129 -11.63 -7.28 -3.29
CA SER A 129 -11.81 -6.55 -2.04
C SER A 129 -10.82 -7.06 -1.01
N TRP A 130 -10.69 -6.37 0.14
CA TRP A 130 -9.62 -6.63 1.09
C TRP A 130 -10.12 -6.68 2.54
N THR A 131 -9.52 -7.57 3.32
CA THR A 131 -9.77 -7.66 4.75
C THR A 131 -8.49 -8.00 5.52
N ILE A 132 -8.37 -7.56 6.79
CA ILE A 132 -7.17 -7.85 7.59
C ILE A 132 -7.26 -9.21 8.28
N HIS A 133 -8.40 -9.52 8.91
CA HIS A 133 -8.48 -10.59 9.91
C HIS A 133 -9.33 -11.78 9.52
N LYS A 134 -10.17 -11.66 8.49
CA LYS A 134 -11.12 -12.71 8.15
C LYS A 134 -10.43 -13.79 7.33
N LYS A 135 -10.56 -15.04 7.78
CA LYS A 135 -10.20 -16.23 6.98
C LYS A 135 -11.29 -16.54 5.96
N GLU A 136 -12.54 -16.30 6.34
CA GLU A 136 -13.71 -16.45 5.47
C GLU A 136 -14.40 -15.10 5.40
N SER A 137 -14.54 -14.57 4.20
CA SER A 137 -15.22 -13.30 3.94
C SER A 137 -16.62 -13.56 3.38
N TRP A 138 -17.54 -12.62 3.64
CA TRP A 138 -18.82 -12.56 2.95
C TRP A 138 -18.67 -12.17 1.47
N CYS A 139 -17.58 -11.46 1.11
CA CYS A 139 -17.25 -11.10 -0.26
C CYS A 139 -16.47 -12.24 -0.92
N PRO A 140 -16.95 -12.82 -2.04
CA PRO A 140 -16.35 -14.02 -2.64
C PRO A 140 -14.97 -13.76 -3.28
N VAL A 141 -14.60 -12.50 -3.48
CA VAL A 141 -13.33 -12.08 -4.11
C VAL A 141 -12.44 -11.30 -3.13
N SER A 142 -12.71 -11.40 -1.85
CA SER A 142 -11.92 -10.72 -0.82
C SER A 142 -10.65 -11.47 -0.52
N HIS A 143 -9.55 -10.74 -0.40
CA HIS A 143 -8.24 -11.25 0.02
C HIS A 143 -7.94 -10.85 1.46
N ASN A 144 -7.44 -11.82 2.25
CA ASN A 144 -6.81 -11.50 3.53
C ASN A 144 -5.45 -10.84 3.27
N VAL A 145 -5.30 -9.61 3.71
CA VAL A 145 -4.10 -8.79 3.46
C VAL A 145 -2.83 -9.45 3.99
N THR A 146 -2.89 -10.05 5.18
CA THR A 146 -1.73 -10.70 5.80
C THR A 146 -1.30 -11.94 5.01
N GLU A 147 -2.26 -12.76 4.57
CA GLU A 147 -1.98 -13.97 3.79
C GLU A 147 -1.51 -13.60 2.38
N PHE A 148 -2.18 -12.62 1.75
CA PHE A 148 -1.84 -12.19 0.39
C PHE A 148 -0.43 -11.62 0.30
N PHE A 149 -0.06 -10.66 1.16
CA PHE A 149 1.30 -10.11 1.12
C PHE A 149 2.35 -11.06 1.71
N GLY A 150 1.96 -11.95 2.61
CA GLY A 150 2.85 -12.96 3.21
C GLY A 150 3.38 -14.01 2.24
N GLN A 151 2.73 -14.20 1.08
CA GLN A 151 3.21 -15.14 0.04
C GLN A 151 4.45 -14.64 -0.71
N PHE A 152 4.71 -13.33 -0.73
CA PHE A 152 5.86 -12.74 -1.42
C PHE A 152 7.09 -12.78 -0.50
N SER A 153 7.93 -13.80 -0.67
CA SER A 153 9.11 -14.02 0.19
C SER A 153 10.11 -12.86 0.16
N GLU A 154 10.12 -12.09 -0.94
CA GLU A 154 10.97 -10.92 -1.14
C GLU A 154 10.53 -9.72 -0.30
N LEU A 155 9.31 -9.73 0.22
CA LEU A 155 8.77 -8.63 1.01
C LEU A 155 8.84 -8.89 2.52
N GLU A 156 9.03 -7.83 3.26
CA GLU A 156 8.84 -7.74 4.69
C GLU A 156 7.61 -6.85 4.96
N ILE A 157 6.64 -7.34 5.69
CA ILE A 157 5.48 -6.55 6.11
C ILE A 157 5.91 -5.72 7.32
N LEU A 158 5.94 -4.39 7.17
CA LEU A 158 6.31 -3.46 8.23
C LEU A 158 5.11 -2.95 9.02
N LYS A 159 3.97 -2.80 8.35
CA LYS A 159 2.74 -2.27 8.95
C LYS A 159 1.53 -2.76 8.17
N ILE A 160 0.47 -3.11 8.89
CA ILE A 160 -0.90 -3.24 8.38
C ILE A 160 -1.79 -2.50 9.38
N GLU A 161 -2.59 -1.56 8.90
CA GLU A 161 -3.46 -0.74 9.74
C GLU A 161 -4.82 -0.54 9.08
N LYS A 162 -5.89 -0.80 9.82
CA LYS A 162 -7.25 -0.43 9.43
C LYS A 162 -7.48 1.05 9.73
N LEU A 163 -7.87 1.81 8.73
CA LEU A 163 -8.07 3.25 8.82
C LEU A 163 -9.54 3.57 9.12
N ASP A 164 -9.97 3.23 10.31
CA ASP A 164 -11.37 3.34 10.75
C ASP A 164 -11.60 4.42 11.80
N SER A 165 -10.57 5.17 12.20
CA SER A 165 -10.66 6.16 13.27
C SER A 165 -11.71 7.25 13.05
N THR A 166 -12.08 7.49 11.80
CA THR A 166 -13.10 8.47 11.40
C THR A 166 -14.35 7.83 10.81
N TYR A 167 -14.41 6.48 10.76
CA TYR A 167 -15.55 5.75 10.23
C TYR A 167 -16.70 5.67 11.23
N LEU A 168 -17.92 5.91 10.78
CA LEU A 168 -19.12 5.94 11.61
C LEU A 168 -19.92 4.64 11.43
N TYR A 169 -19.59 3.62 12.21
CA TYR A 169 -20.19 2.27 12.14
C TYR A 169 -21.71 2.24 12.39
N THR A 170 -22.26 3.23 13.09
CA THR A 170 -23.67 3.31 13.42
C THR A 170 -24.52 4.04 12.38
N TRP A 171 -23.88 4.63 11.37
CA TRP A 171 -24.60 5.32 10.31
C TRP A 171 -25.26 4.34 9.34
N PRO A 172 -26.33 4.77 8.66
CA PRO A 172 -26.86 4.02 7.53
C PRO A 172 -25.78 3.75 6.48
N LYS A 173 -25.93 2.66 5.71
CA LYS A 173 -25.01 2.34 4.62
C LYS A 173 -24.94 3.49 3.64
N MET A 174 -23.78 4.07 3.49
CA MET A 174 -23.48 5.17 2.58
C MET A 174 -21.98 5.25 2.30
N ASP A 175 -21.61 5.84 1.17
CA ASP A 175 -20.22 6.10 0.84
C ASP A 175 -19.63 7.17 1.76
N GLN A 176 -18.95 6.73 2.82
CA GLN A 176 -18.30 7.63 3.77
C GLN A 176 -16.99 8.21 3.23
N THR A 177 -16.42 7.66 2.14
CA THR A 177 -15.22 8.22 1.50
C THR A 177 -15.47 9.58 0.87
N ARG A 178 -16.71 10.00 0.70
CA ARG A 178 -17.06 11.38 0.27
C ARG A 178 -16.76 12.43 1.32
N GLY A 179 -16.54 12.02 2.57
CA GLY A 179 -16.05 12.92 3.61
C GLY A 179 -14.59 13.32 3.36
N ILE A 180 -14.17 14.40 4.00
CA ILE A 180 -12.83 14.98 3.80
C ILE A 180 -11.73 14.27 4.62
N ILE A 181 -12.10 13.39 5.55
CA ILE A 181 -11.16 12.71 6.46
C ILE A 181 -11.36 11.19 6.52
N GLN A 182 -12.49 10.66 6.05
CA GLN A 182 -12.78 9.23 6.10
C GLN A 182 -12.06 8.50 4.97
N GLU A 183 -11.19 7.56 5.31
CA GLU A 183 -10.40 6.80 4.33
C GLU A 183 -11.06 5.46 3.98
N CYS A 184 -11.73 4.79 4.92
CA CYS A 184 -12.41 3.50 4.73
C CYS A 184 -11.48 2.41 4.15
N ALA A 185 -10.22 2.42 4.54
CA ALA A 185 -9.16 1.69 3.89
C ALA A 185 -8.28 0.90 4.86
N ILE A 186 -7.43 0.08 4.28
CA ILE A 186 -6.32 -0.60 4.95
C ILE A 186 -5.02 -0.01 4.41
N GLU A 187 -4.16 0.52 5.29
CA GLU A 187 -2.80 0.91 4.91
C GLU A 187 -1.84 -0.25 5.10
N VAL A 188 -1.06 -0.54 4.06
CA VAL A 188 -0.04 -1.58 4.08
C VAL A 188 1.31 -0.97 3.73
N ILE A 189 2.30 -1.16 4.59
CA ILE A 189 3.68 -0.77 4.35
C ILE A 189 4.53 -2.02 4.24
N LEU A 190 5.17 -2.18 3.09
CA LEU A 190 6.05 -3.29 2.76
C LEU A 190 7.45 -2.77 2.48
N ARG A 191 8.44 -3.65 2.63
CA ARG A 191 9.82 -3.36 2.26
C ARG A 191 10.38 -4.52 1.46
N LYS A 192 11.04 -4.25 0.34
CA LYS A 192 11.76 -5.27 -0.43
C LYS A 192 13.06 -5.62 0.28
N LYS A 193 13.24 -6.90 0.60
CA LYS A 193 14.45 -7.44 1.23
C LYS A 193 15.64 -7.36 0.29
N THR A 194 16.83 -7.27 0.86
CA THR A 194 18.09 -7.42 0.11
C THR A 194 18.42 -8.91 -0.07
N ASP A 195 19.32 -9.24 -1.01
CA ASP A 195 19.74 -10.63 -1.24
C ASP A 195 20.38 -11.25 -0.01
N ASP A 196 21.13 -10.43 0.73
CA ASP A 196 21.77 -10.84 1.96
C ASP A 196 20.74 -11.19 3.06
N GLU A 197 19.67 -10.39 3.19
CA GLU A 197 18.56 -10.68 4.10
C GLU A 197 17.79 -11.95 3.70
N LEU A 198 17.59 -12.15 2.42
CA LEU A 198 16.95 -13.38 1.90
C LEU A 198 17.81 -14.61 2.19
N SER A 199 19.12 -14.52 1.96
CA SER A 199 20.06 -15.63 2.18
C SER A 199 20.15 -16.05 3.64
N ARG A 200 20.20 -15.10 4.57
CA ARG A 200 20.29 -15.34 6.02
C ARG A 200 18.95 -15.47 6.74
N LYS A 201 17.83 -15.33 6.01
CA LYS A 201 16.46 -15.38 6.54
C LYS A 201 16.19 -14.40 7.69
N GLY A 202 16.82 -13.21 7.64
CA GLY A 202 16.63 -12.20 8.67
C GLY A 202 17.25 -10.86 8.33
N ARG A 203 16.70 -9.78 8.92
CA ARG A 203 17.15 -8.41 8.65
C ARG A 203 18.52 -8.09 9.22
N LEU A 204 18.81 -8.62 10.41
CA LEU A 204 20.09 -8.38 11.07
C LEU A 204 21.01 -9.61 10.92
N PRO A 205 22.32 -9.40 10.73
CA PRO A 205 23.28 -10.50 10.76
C PRO A 205 23.26 -11.13 12.15
N ALA A 206 23.59 -12.44 12.22
CA ALA A 206 23.82 -13.09 13.48
C ALA A 206 24.97 -12.38 14.20
N GLN A 207 24.67 -11.74 15.33
CA GLN A 207 25.66 -11.03 16.14
C GLN A 207 25.98 -11.84 17.38
N GLN A 208 27.24 -11.72 17.86
CA GLN A 208 27.56 -12.18 19.20
C GLN A 208 26.74 -11.39 20.22
N VAL A 209 26.07 -12.09 21.11
CA VAL A 209 25.30 -11.48 22.18
C VAL A 209 26.28 -10.94 23.21
N TYR A 210 26.47 -9.63 23.25
CA TYR A 210 27.17 -8.97 24.36
C TYR A 210 26.21 -8.88 25.54
N ARG A 211 26.45 -9.67 26.57
CA ARG A 211 25.77 -9.52 27.86
C ARG A 211 26.52 -8.46 28.65
N PHE A 212 25.88 -7.36 28.95
CA PHE A 212 26.40 -6.42 29.94
C PHE A 212 26.38 -7.14 31.29
N SER A 213 27.56 -7.38 31.86
CA SER A 213 27.65 -7.84 33.23
C SER A 213 27.24 -6.67 34.14
N THR A 214 26.10 -6.80 34.79
CA THR A 214 25.75 -5.91 35.92
C THR A 214 26.70 -6.24 37.03
N SER A 215 27.69 -5.38 37.24
CA SER A 215 28.53 -5.35 38.47
C SER A 215 27.75 -4.70 39.58
#